data_5e1daba2c302984f7bd50abc8bc9aa5d
#
_entry.id   5e1daba2c302984f7bd50abc8bc9aa5d
#
_cell.length_a   1.000
_cell.length_b   1.000
_cell.length_c   1.000
_cell.angle_alpha   90.00
_cell.angle_beta   90.00
_cell.angle_gamma   90.00
#
_symmetry.space_group_name_H-M   'P 1'
#
loop_
_entity.id
_entity.type
_entity.pdbx_description
1 polymer ?
#
loop_
_entity_poly.entity_id
_entity_poly.type
_entity_poly.pdbx_seq_one_letter_code
_entity_poly.pdbx_strand_id
1 'polypeptide(L)'
;TQGVSSAASDVYKRQTLCSRLIALLGSSTALGDHLVTHPAVAQHLDNPIPSFPHSLHYLLHSVEASPVDDTASTDLSTTGTYRAGITGPAAVVKLRSAYRDIMCLIAAVDVAHVVDNTEPQIPRRDTSERLTEIAEAALTAALAVAVSTVYPDPTDDMVRLAVIAMGKCGARELNYISDVDVVFVAEPANTKAARLAAEFMSISTHCFFEVDAALRPEGKKGDLVRSVQSHQAYYKRWAKTWEFQALLKARPMTGDMDLGRTYFDAIYPLVWTACERDQFVEDVQEMRKRVENNLPESTATRELKLGRGGLRDVEFAVQLLQMVHGRTDESLRVRPTGEALDALAKGGYISRKNGTELNRAYDFLRLLEHRLQLQHMRRTHLLPSDDNEAEWRWLARSAGCRPMGIMDTEQVLTDRIRRTRSRIRLLHESLFYRPLLLSIAAADASAVSLDNDAMERQLAALGYRNPRHAITHLRALTSSSSRRSRIQELLLPMMLEQLSLSLIHI
;
A
#
# COMPACT_ATOMS: atom_id res chain seq x y z
N THR A 1 -10.72 49.73 -4.19
CA THR A 1 -10.32 48.59 -3.37
C THR A 1 -10.62 47.24 -4.06
N GLN A 2 -11.72 47.10 -4.81
CA GLN A 2 -12.05 45.85 -5.54
C GLN A 2 -11.08 45.54 -6.71
N GLY A 3 -10.61 46.54 -7.45
CA GLY A 3 -9.66 46.34 -8.56
C GLY A 3 -8.27 45.90 -8.14
N VAL A 4 -7.78 46.31 -6.99
CA VAL A 4 -6.46 45.88 -6.46
C VAL A 4 -6.49 44.47 -5.94
N SER A 5 -7.62 44.03 -5.37
CA SER A 5 -7.83 42.64 -4.93
C SER A 5 -7.87 41.67 -6.10
N SER A 6 -8.51 42.03 -7.22
CA SER A 6 -8.58 41.21 -8.43
C SER A 6 -7.18 41.07 -9.09
N ALA A 7 -6.46 42.15 -9.28
CA ALA A 7 -5.12 42.13 -9.87
C ALA A 7 -4.11 41.34 -9.01
N ALA A 8 -4.16 41.43 -7.71
CA ALA A 8 -3.32 40.67 -6.80
C ALA A 8 -3.68 39.17 -6.88
N SER A 9 -4.96 38.80 -6.96
CA SER A 9 -5.42 37.41 -7.16
C SER A 9 -4.92 36.83 -8.47
N ASP A 10 -4.96 37.60 -9.57
CA ASP A 10 -4.51 37.15 -10.90
C ASP A 10 -2.98 36.94 -10.95
N VAL A 11 -2.23 37.83 -10.30
CA VAL A 11 -0.74 37.69 -10.16
C VAL A 11 -0.42 36.42 -9.36
N TYR A 12 -1.12 36.18 -8.25
CA TYR A 12 -0.91 35.02 -7.40
C TYR A 12 -1.20 33.70 -8.14
N LYS A 13 -2.31 33.65 -8.89
CA LYS A 13 -2.66 32.50 -9.73
C LYS A 13 -1.60 32.22 -10.79
N ARG A 14 -1.08 33.25 -11.47
CA ARG A 14 -0.01 33.09 -12.44
C ARG A 14 1.27 32.58 -11.82
N GLN A 15 1.61 33.02 -10.61
CA GLN A 15 2.78 32.52 -9.87
C GLN A 15 2.62 31.04 -9.51
N THR A 16 1.48 30.64 -8.93
CA THR A 16 1.15 29.24 -8.63
C THR A 16 1.23 28.35 -9.87
N LEU A 17 0.61 28.78 -10.98
CA LEU A 17 0.64 28.04 -12.24
C LEU A 17 2.11 27.86 -12.75
N CYS A 18 2.91 28.92 -12.73
CA CYS A 18 4.32 28.84 -13.15
C CYS A 18 5.13 27.89 -12.26
N SER A 19 4.99 28.01 -10.93
CA SER A 19 5.70 27.15 -9.98
C SER A 19 5.35 25.68 -10.18
N ARG A 20 4.08 25.34 -10.33
CA ARG A 20 3.60 23.97 -10.56
C ARG A 20 4.00 23.43 -11.92
N LEU A 21 3.98 24.25 -12.97
CA LEU A 21 4.43 23.86 -14.30
C LEU A 21 5.94 23.54 -14.28
N ILE A 22 6.76 24.42 -13.71
CA ILE A 22 8.22 24.21 -13.59
C ILE A 22 8.51 22.96 -12.78
N ALA A 23 7.81 22.77 -11.65
CA ALA A 23 7.96 21.61 -10.79
C ALA A 23 7.62 20.30 -11.52
N LEU A 24 6.52 20.29 -12.27
CA LEU A 24 6.09 19.12 -13.04
C LEU A 24 7.06 18.75 -14.15
N LEU A 25 7.46 19.75 -14.97
CA LEU A 25 8.44 19.57 -16.06
C LEU A 25 9.81 19.11 -15.54
N GLY A 26 10.24 19.61 -14.38
CA GLY A 26 11.47 19.17 -13.73
C GLY A 26 11.41 17.79 -13.07
N SER A 27 10.19 17.29 -12.80
CA SER A 27 9.98 16.02 -12.06
C SER A 27 9.59 14.85 -12.95
N SER A 28 8.97 15.08 -14.11
CA SER A 28 8.49 14.01 -14.99
C SER A 28 8.59 14.36 -16.46
N THR A 29 9.41 13.64 -17.18
CA THR A 29 9.51 13.77 -18.65
C THR A 29 8.23 13.34 -19.34
N ALA A 30 7.65 12.20 -18.94
CA ALA A 30 6.46 11.66 -19.59
C ALA A 30 5.20 12.52 -19.38
N LEU A 31 5.04 13.16 -18.21
CA LEU A 31 3.94 14.11 -18.00
C LEU A 31 4.22 15.44 -18.71
N GLY A 32 5.48 15.85 -18.83
CA GLY A 32 5.87 16.99 -19.67
C GLY A 32 5.50 16.79 -21.14
N ASP A 33 5.81 15.62 -21.72
CA ASP A 33 5.42 15.25 -23.07
C ASP A 33 3.89 15.24 -23.25
N HIS A 34 3.16 14.79 -22.22
CA HIS A 34 1.70 14.85 -22.23
C HIS A 34 1.18 16.31 -22.31
N LEU A 35 1.75 17.22 -21.52
CA LEU A 35 1.38 18.64 -21.58
C LEU A 35 1.68 19.30 -22.93
N VAL A 36 2.75 18.89 -23.61
CA VAL A 36 3.06 19.39 -24.96
C VAL A 36 1.98 19.00 -25.97
N THR A 37 1.46 17.77 -25.85
CA THR A 37 0.39 17.26 -26.73
C THR A 37 -1.01 17.69 -26.30
N HIS A 38 -1.20 18.05 -25.03
CA HIS A 38 -2.47 18.46 -24.42
C HIS A 38 -2.31 19.79 -23.64
N PRO A 39 -1.99 20.91 -24.33
CA PRO A 39 -1.62 22.17 -23.67
C PRO A 39 -2.74 22.79 -22.82
N ALA A 40 -3.99 22.43 -23.09
CA ALA A 40 -5.13 22.88 -22.29
C ALA A 40 -5.02 22.46 -20.82
N VAL A 41 -4.40 21.30 -20.52
CA VAL A 41 -4.22 20.81 -19.15
C VAL A 41 -3.30 21.74 -18.35
N ALA A 42 -2.31 22.34 -18.99
CA ALA A 42 -1.39 23.29 -18.34
C ALA A 42 -2.10 24.50 -17.74
N GLN A 43 -3.23 24.92 -18.34
CA GLN A 43 -4.03 26.06 -17.87
C GLN A 43 -4.79 25.77 -16.56
N HIS A 44 -4.86 24.51 -16.15
CA HIS A 44 -5.58 24.06 -14.96
C HIS A 44 -4.64 23.61 -13.82
N LEU A 45 -3.33 23.76 -13.97
CA LEU A 45 -2.38 23.32 -12.95
C LEU A 45 -2.45 24.15 -11.66
N ASP A 46 -3.05 25.33 -11.68
CA ASP A 46 -3.35 26.16 -10.48
C ASP A 46 -4.57 25.66 -9.70
N ASN A 47 -5.36 24.75 -10.26
CA ASN A 47 -6.51 24.16 -9.60
C ASN A 47 -6.07 23.25 -8.43
N PRO A 48 -6.94 23.04 -7.42
CA PRO A 48 -6.73 22.03 -6.40
C PRO A 48 -6.75 20.63 -7.01
N ILE A 49 -6.16 19.65 -6.32
CA ILE A 49 -6.26 18.24 -6.71
C ILE A 49 -7.75 17.86 -6.80
N PRO A 50 -8.20 17.27 -7.92
CA PRO A 50 -9.59 16.84 -8.06
C PRO A 50 -9.97 15.84 -6.99
N SER A 51 -11.16 15.97 -6.42
CA SER A 51 -11.72 14.96 -5.52
C SER A 51 -12.14 13.70 -6.30
N PHE A 52 -12.35 12.58 -5.58
CA PHE A 52 -12.81 11.34 -6.20
C PHE A 52 -14.04 11.50 -7.08
N PRO A 53 -15.15 12.16 -6.64
CA PRO A 53 -16.32 12.35 -7.48
C PRO A 53 -16.03 13.10 -8.79
N HIS A 54 -15.18 14.12 -8.76
CA HIS A 54 -14.80 14.86 -9.97
C HIS A 54 -13.96 14.02 -10.92
N SER A 55 -12.99 13.26 -10.38
CA SER A 55 -12.17 12.36 -11.18
C SER A 55 -12.99 11.26 -11.83
N LEU A 56 -13.94 10.68 -11.09
CA LEU A 56 -14.86 9.65 -11.59
C LEU A 56 -15.76 10.21 -12.69
N HIS A 57 -16.39 11.36 -12.44
CA HIS A 57 -17.22 12.04 -13.45
C HIS A 57 -16.44 12.32 -14.74
N TYR A 58 -15.22 12.87 -14.61
CA TYR A 58 -14.38 13.20 -15.75
C TYR A 58 -14.04 11.98 -16.61
N LEU A 59 -13.64 10.87 -15.97
CA LEU A 59 -13.30 9.62 -16.64
C LEU A 59 -14.53 8.95 -17.27
N LEU A 60 -15.65 8.86 -16.57
CA LEU A 60 -16.88 8.30 -17.11
C LEU A 60 -17.42 9.13 -18.28
N HIS A 61 -17.40 10.46 -18.17
CA HIS A 61 -17.80 11.37 -19.23
C HIS A 61 -16.93 11.22 -20.49
N SER A 62 -15.63 10.95 -20.32
CA SER A 62 -14.72 10.78 -21.47
C SER A 62 -15.12 9.62 -22.40
N VAL A 63 -15.83 8.62 -21.89
CA VAL A 63 -16.34 7.46 -22.64
C VAL A 63 -17.87 7.47 -22.78
N GLU A 64 -18.51 8.60 -22.49
CA GLU A 64 -19.97 8.78 -22.58
C GLU A 64 -20.73 7.72 -21.76
N ALA A 65 -20.22 7.44 -20.55
CA ALA A 65 -20.83 6.41 -19.71
C ALA A 65 -22.13 6.89 -19.04
N SER A 66 -23.05 5.95 -18.85
CA SER A 66 -24.30 6.12 -18.12
C SER A 66 -24.50 5.01 -17.10
N PRO A 67 -25.22 5.23 -15.99
CA PRO A 67 -25.58 4.17 -15.03
C PRO A 67 -26.38 3.05 -15.72
N VAL A 68 -26.20 1.81 -15.24
CA VAL A 68 -26.95 0.64 -15.75
C VAL A 68 -28.40 0.65 -15.24
N ASP A 69 -28.59 1.06 -13.97
CA ASP A 69 -29.92 1.09 -13.34
C ASP A 69 -30.50 2.50 -13.39
N ASP A 70 -31.73 2.65 -13.92
CA ASP A 70 -32.51 3.91 -13.92
C ASP A 70 -32.80 4.43 -12.49
N THR A 71 -32.70 3.58 -11.47
CA THR A 71 -32.88 3.95 -10.05
C THR A 71 -31.60 4.55 -9.44
N ALA A 72 -30.44 4.34 -10.07
CA ALA A 72 -29.23 5.03 -9.69
C ALA A 72 -29.35 6.51 -10.09
N SER A 73 -29.11 7.40 -9.15
CA SER A 73 -28.97 8.83 -9.39
C SER A 73 -28.21 9.06 -10.69
N THR A 74 -28.66 9.99 -11.54
CA THR A 74 -27.91 10.50 -12.71
C THR A 74 -26.55 11.11 -12.29
N ASP A 75 -26.25 11.08 -11.02
CA ASP A 75 -25.00 11.51 -10.40
C ASP A 75 -23.90 10.47 -10.64
N LEU A 76 -23.01 10.73 -11.60
CA LEU A 76 -21.81 9.95 -11.90
C LEU A 76 -20.72 10.08 -10.81
N SER A 77 -21.08 10.43 -9.59
CA SER A 77 -20.14 10.69 -8.49
C SER A 77 -19.89 9.49 -7.57
N THR A 78 -20.60 8.38 -7.76
CA THR A 78 -20.53 7.18 -6.91
C THR A 78 -20.01 5.97 -7.68
N THR A 79 -19.30 5.08 -6.99
CA THR A 79 -18.90 3.79 -7.56
C THR A 79 -20.13 2.91 -7.78
N GLY A 80 -20.19 2.29 -8.96
CA GLY A 80 -21.32 1.45 -9.36
C GLY A 80 -21.04 0.76 -10.70
N THR A 81 -22.08 0.20 -11.30
CA THR A 81 -22.00 -0.40 -12.64
C THR A 81 -22.50 0.60 -13.68
N TYR A 82 -21.68 0.87 -14.67
CA TYR A 82 -21.94 1.81 -15.76
C TYR A 82 -21.81 1.10 -17.10
N ARG A 83 -22.39 1.71 -18.12
CA ARG A 83 -22.22 1.35 -19.54
C ARG A 83 -21.58 2.51 -20.27
N ALA A 84 -20.53 2.26 -21.04
CA ALA A 84 -19.90 3.26 -21.89
C ALA A 84 -20.62 3.39 -23.24
N GLY A 85 -20.78 4.61 -23.74
CA GLY A 85 -21.23 4.89 -25.11
C GLY A 85 -20.10 4.66 -26.13
N ILE A 86 -18.84 4.75 -25.70
CA ILE A 86 -17.67 4.56 -26.57
C ILE A 86 -16.90 3.30 -26.12
N THR A 87 -16.56 2.42 -27.06
CA THR A 87 -15.82 1.17 -26.82
C THR A 87 -14.61 1.04 -27.75
N GLY A 88 -13.83 -0.04 -27.59
CA GLY A 88 -12.68 -0.38 -28.45
C GLY A 88 -11.53 0.65 -28.38
N PRO A 89 -10.74 0.79 -29.45
CA PRO A 89 -9.54 1.66 -29.47
C PRO A 89 -9.81 3.12 -29.14
N ALA A 90 -11.00 3.66 -29.51
CA ALA A 90 -11.40 5.03 -29.22
C ALA A 90 -11.57 5.26 -27.71
N ALA A 91 -12.18 4.32 -27.00
CA ALA A 91 -12.29 4.36 -25.53
C ALA A 91 -10.91 4.34 -24.86
N VAL A 92 -10.01 3.47 -25.34
CA VAL A 92 -8.63 3.37 -24.81
C VAL A 92 -7.89 4.71 -24.91
N VAL A 93 -7.96 5.38 -26.07
CA VAL A 93 -7.31 6.68 -26.26
C VAL A 93 -7.88 7.73 -25.31
N LYS A 94 -9.21 7.84 -25.23
CA LYS A 94 -9.89 8.82 -24.39
C LYS A 94 -9.61 8.61 -22.90
N LEU A 95 -9.73 7.37 -22.41
CA LEU A 95 -9.47 7.03 -21.03
C LEU A 95 -7.99 7.29 -20.64
N ARG A 96 -7.05 6.95 -21.51
CA ARG A 96 -5.63 7.19 -21.28
C ARG A 96 -5.31 8.68 -21.17
N SER A 97 -5.90 9.49 -22.05
CA SER A 97 -5.72 10.95 -22.01
C SER A 97 -6.32 11.53 -20.74
N ALA A 98 -7.56 11.22 -20.42
CA ALA A 98 -8.25 11.72 -19.23
C ALA A 98 -7.54 11.33 -17.93
N TYR A 99 -7.05 10.10 -17.83
CA TYR A 99 -6.27 9.65 -16.69
C TYR A 99 -4.97 10.45 -16.50
N ARG A 100 -4.24 10.71 -17.62
CA ARG A 100 -3.00 11.48 -17.59
C ARG A 100 -3.23 12.95 -17.26
N ASP A 101 -4.36 13.53 -17.69
CA ASP A 101 -4.75 14.89 -17.34
C ASP A 101 -4.83 15.06 -15.82
N ILE A 102 -5.58 14.14 -15.15
CA ILE A 102 -5.71 14.17 -13.69
C ILE A 102 -4.37 13.89 -13.01
N MET A 103 -3.57 12.97 -13.55
CA MET A 103 -2.24 12.66 -13.03
C MET A 103 -1.30 13.87 -13.05
N CYS A 104 -1.37 14.71 -14.11
CA CYS A 104 -0.63 15.97 -14.17
C CYS A 104 -1.00 16.92 -13.03
N LEU A 105 -2.30 17.05 -12.72
CA LEU A 105 -2.76 17.91 -11.63
C LEU A 105 -2.26 17.43 -10.26
N ILE A 106 -2.34 16.12 -10.00
CA ILE A 106 -1.84 15.53 -8.73
C ILE A 106 -0.33 15.73 -8.61
N ALA A 107 0.42 15.39 -9.67
CA ALA A 107 1.87 15.48 -9.65
C ALA A 107 2.35 16.93 -9.50
N ALA A 108 1.72 17.89 -10.19
CA ALA A 108 2.07 19.30 -10.09
C ALA A 108 1.96 19.82 -8.66
N VAL A 109 0.87 19.48 -7.96
CA VAL A 109 0.68 19.88 -6.56
C VAL A 109 1.65 19.16 -5.60
N ASP A 110 1.88 17.84 -5.81
CA ASP A 110 2.77 17.04 -4.95
C ASP A 110 4.24 17.52 -4.98
N VAL A 111 4.70 18.05 -6.12
CA VAL A 111 6.11 18.44 -6.27
C VAL A 111 6.34 19.95 -6.17
N ALA A 112 5.30 20.77 -6.18
CA ALA A 112 5.41 22.24 -6.25
C ALA A 112 6.25 22.87 -5.12
N HIS A 113 6.10 22.39 -3.88
CA HIS A 113 6.81 22.91 -2.72
C HIS A 113 8.34 22.76 -2.81
N VAL A 114 8.85 21.88 -3.65
CA VAL A 114 10.28 21.69 -3.88
C VAL A 114 10.88 22.90 -4.64
N VAL A 115 10.09 23.50 -5.52
CA VAL A 115 10.44 24.67 -6.35
C VAL A 115 10.07 25.96 -5.62
N ASP A 116 8.89 25.99 -5.02
CA ASP A 116 8.34 27.18 -4.38
C ASP A 116 7.89 26.85 -2.94
N ASN A 117 8.60 27.38 -1.96
CA ASN A 117 8.28 27.15 -0.54
C ASN A 117 6.94 27.78 -0.09
N THR A 118 6.31 28.62 -0.90
CA THR A 118 4.96 29.14 -0.62
C THR A 118 3.86 28.15 -0.96
N GLU A 119 4.15 27.15 -1.81
CA GLU A 119 3.25 26.03 -2.08
C GLU A 119 3.21 25.08 -0.87
N PRO A 120 2.04 24.55 -0.51
CA PRO A 120 1.92 23.65 0.63
C PRO A 120 2.63 22.32 0.35
N GLN A 121 3.36 21.83 1.33
CA GLN A 121 3.88 20.46 1.28
C GLN A 121 2.73 19.48 1.54
N ILE A 122 2.35 18.74 0.51
CA ILE A 122 1.33 17.68 0.65
C ILE A 122 1.93 16.48 1.38
N PRO A 123 1.32 15.98 2.46
CA PRO A 123 1.74 14.73 3.08
C PRO A 123 1.71 13.59 2.06
N ARG A 124 2.74 12.76 2.04
CA ARG A 124 2.80 11.61 1.12
C ARG A 124 1.55 10.70 1.20
N ARG A 125 0.98 10.54 2.40
CA ARG A 125 -0.26 9.77 2.61
C ARG A 125 -1.40 10.33 1.74
N ASP A 126 -1.57 11.63 1.73
CA ASP A 126 -2.63 12.31 0.96
C ASP A 126 -2.38 12.13 -0.55
N THR A 127 -1.13 12.26 -1.01
CA THR A 127 -0.78 11.96 -2.42
C THR A 127 -1.12 10.52 -2.78
N SER A 128 -0.78 9.53 -1.94
CA SER A 128 -1.10 8.11 -2.18
C SER A 128 -2.61 7.84 -2.18
N GLU A 129 -3.36 8.52 -1.33
CA GLU A 129 -4.82 8.44 -1.31
C GLU A 129 -5.40 8.98 -2.61
N ARG A 130 -4.97 10.16 -3.08
CA ARG A 130 -5.40 10.73 -4.37
C ARG A 130 -5.05 9.85 -5.56
N LEU A 131 -3.85 9.26 -5.56
CA LEU A 131 -3.45 8.29 -6.59
C LEU A 131 -4.34 7.04 -6.57
N THR A 132 -4.78 6.61 -5.40
CA THR A 132 -5.73 5.49 -5.29
C THR A 132 -7.12 5.88 -5.77
N GLU A 133 -7.60 7.06 -5.42
CA GLU A 133 -8.90 7.58 -5.87
C GLU A 133 -8.99 7.66 -7.40
N ILE A 134 -7.97 8.17 -8.07
CA ILE A 134 -7.99 8.19 -9.54
C ILE A 134 -7.88 6.79 -10.15
N ALA A 135 -7.17 5.87 -9.50
CA ALA A 135 -7.12 4.48 -9.95
C ALA A 135 -8.50 3.80 -9.82
N GLU A 136 -9.22 4.03 -8.73
CA GLU A 136 -10.60 3.55 -8.55
C GLU A 136 -11.55 4.12 -9.62
N ALA A 137 -11.46 5.42 -9.86
CA ALA A 137 -12.26 6.09 -10.89
C ALA A 137 -11.93 5.54 -12.29
N ALA A 138 -10.64 5.34 -12.60
CA ALA A 138 -10.17 4.78 -13.86
C ALA A 138 -10.65 3.35 -14.07
N LEU A 139 -10.57 2.52 -13.04
CA LEU A 139 -11.03 1.14 -13.07
C LEU A 139 -12.57 1.05 -13.20
N THR A 140 -13.29 1.98 -12.58
CA THR A 140 -14.76 2.07 -12.76
C THR A 140 -15.10 2.41 -14.20
N ALA A 141 -14.41 3.36 -14.83
CA ALA A 141 -14.60 3.69 -16.23
C ALA A 141 -14.17 2.57 -17.19
N ALA A 142 -13.08 1.84 -16.88
CA ALA A 142 -12.68 0.64 -17.63
C ALA A 142 -13.73 -0.47 -17.55
N LEU A 143 -14.34 -0.66 -16.38
CA LEU A 143 -15.44 -1.62 -16.21
C LEU A 143 -16.66 -1.22 -17.05
N ALA A 144 -16.99 0.07 -17.13
CA ALA A 144 -18.08 0.56 -17.98
C ALA A 144 -17.87 0.21 -19.47
N VAL A 145 -16.63 0.36 -19.96
CA VAL A 145 -16.25 -0.03 -21.33
C VAL A 145 -16.31 -1.55 -21.51
N ALA A 146 -15.82 -2.32 -20.53
CA ALA A 146 -15.87 -3.78 -20.56
C ALA A 146 -17.33 -4.31 -20.58
N VAL A 147 -18.21 -3.70 -19.77
CA VAL A 147 -19.65 -4.02 -19.76
C VAL A 147 -20.25 -3.83 -21.15
N SER A 148 -20.05 -2.68 -21.78
CA SER A 148 -20.60 -2.42 -23.12
C SER A 148 -19.98 -3.30 -24.22
N THR A 149 -18.72 -3.76 -24.03
CA THR A 149 -18.06 -4.67 -24.96
C THR A 149 -18.60 -6.10 -24.85
N VAL A 150 -18.86 -6.58 -23.63
CA VAL A 150 -19.31 -7.96 -23.38
C VAL A 150 -20.82 -8.11 -23.52
N TYR A 151 -21.56 -7.04 -23.20
CA TYR A 151 -23.02 -6.95 -23.28
C TYR A 151 -23.42 -5.78 -24.18
N PRO A 152 -23.30 -5.93 -25.51
CA PRO A 152 -23.63 -4.84 -26.45
C PRO A 152 -25.11 -4.45 -26.44
N ASP A 153 -26.00 -5.40 -26.15
CA ASP A 153 -27.43 -5.11 -25.99
C ASP A 153 -27.72 -4.67 -24.55
N PRO A 154 -28.32 -3.48 -24.34
CA PRO A 154 -28.72 -3.04 -23.00
C PRO A 154 -29.74 -3.95 -22.29
N THR A 155 -30.45 -4.79 -23.03
CA THR A 155 -31.43 -5.73 -22.48
C THR A 155 -30.83 -7.08 -22.06
N ASP A 156 -29.54 -7.30 -22.33
CA ASP A 156 -28.83 -8.50 -21.89
C ASP A 156 -28.89 -8.66 -20.38
N ASP A 157 -29.15 -9.89 -19.92
CA ASP A 157 -29.07 -10.25 -18.49
C ASP A 157 -27.61 -10.28 -18.06
N MET A 158 -27.21 -9.21 -17.34
CA MET A 158 -25.84 -9.02 -16.91
C MET A 158 -25.54 -9.79 -15.62
N VAL A 159 -24.34 -10.40 -15.56
CA VAL A 159 -23.83 -10.94 -14.30
C VAL A 159 -23.51 -9.79 -13.33
N ARG A 160 -23.76 -10.03 -12.05
CA ARG A 160 -23.27 -9.16 -10.99
C ARG A 160 -21.77 -9.43 -10.80
N LEU A 161 -20.93 -8.43 -10.98
CA LEU A 161 -19.47 -8.52 -10.81
C LEU A 161 -19.00 -7.47 -9.83
N ALA A 162 -18.33 -7.90 -8.77
CA ALA A 162 -17.62 -7.04 -7.82
C ALA A 162 -16.10 -7.19 -7.99
N VAL A 163 -15.38 -6.08 -7.99
CA VAL A 163 -13.93 -6.01 -7.99
C VAL A 163 -13.44 -5.65 -6.59
N ILE A 164 -12.68 -6.55 -6.00
CA ILE A 164 -12.10 -6.38 -4.66
C ILE A 164 -10.66 -5.92 -4.81
N ALA A 165 -10.35 -4.72 -4.37
CA ALA A 165 -8.98 -4.21 -4.33
C ALA A 165 -8.18 -4.88 -3.22
N MET A 166 -6.95 -5.25 -3.55
CA MET A 166 -5.98 -5.88 -2.66
C MET A 166 -4.72 -5.00 -2.54
N GLY A 167 -3.75 -5.43 -1.79
CA GLY A 167 -2.43 -4.82 -1.74
C GLY A 167 -2.46 -3.30 -1.45
N LYS A 168 -1.65 -2.53 -2.18
CA LYS A 168 -1.57 -1.06 -2.02
C LYS A 168 -2.87 -0.35 -2.38
N CYS A 169 -3.59 -0.82 -3.41
CA CYS A 169 -4.86 -0.26 -3.81
C CYS A 169 -5.92 -0.46 -2.72
N GLY A 170 -6.00 -1.67 -2.17
CA GLY A 170 -6.89 -1.97 -1.05
C GLY A 170 -6.61 -1.12 0.19
N ALA A 171 -5.34 -0.82 0.46
CA ALA A 171 -4.91 0.02 1.58
C ALA A 171 -4.98 1.53 1.32
N ARG A 172 -5.38 1.99 0.13
CA ARG A 172 -5.31 3.40 -0.28
C ARG A 172 -3.89 3.98 -0.24
N GLU A 173 -2.90 3.15 -0.60
CA GLU A 173 -1.47 3.50 -0.56
C GLU A 173 -0.80 3.35 -1.93
N LEU A 174 -1.49 3.63 -3.04
CA LEU A 174 -0.88 3.52 -4.37
C LEU A 174 0.29 4.50 -4.57
N ASN A 175 1.15 4.14 -5.49
CA ASN A 175 2.22 4.96 -6.03
C ASN A 175 1.80 5.55 -7.37
N TYR A 176 2.66 6.41 -7.94
CA TYR A 176 2.47 6.92 -9.32
C TYR A 176 2.35 5.79 -10.34
N ILE A 177 3.20 4.78 -10.24
CA ILE A 177 3.13 3.58 -11.08
C ILE A 177 3.16 2.33 -10.21
N SER A 178 2.05 1.64 -10.17
CA SER A 178 1.88 0.37 -9.47
C SER A 178 1.02 -0.56 -10.30
N ASP A 179 1.24 -1.86 -10.17
CA ASP A 179 0.22 -2.85 -10.43
C ASP A 179 -0.91 -2.67 -9.42
N VAL A 180 -2.12 -3.00 -9.83
CA VAL A 180 -3.28 -3.05 -8.95
C VAL A 180 -3.70 -4.49 -8.77
N ASP A 181 -3.49 -5.00 -7.55
CA ASP A 181 -3.91 -6.34 -7.18
C ASP A 181 -5.43 -6.38 -6.97
N VAL A 182 -6.11 -7.34 -7.59
CA VAL A 182 -7.58 -7.51 -7.47
C VAL A 182 -8.00 -8.96 -7.31
N VAL A 183 -9.21 -9.13 -6.75
CA VAL A 183 -9.95 -10.39 -6.76
C VAL A 183 -11.33 -10.13 -7.33
N PHE A 184 -11.82 -11.03 -8.20
CA PHE A 184 -13.13 -10.91 -8.82
C PHE A 184 -14.14 -11.85 -8.17
N VAL A 185 -15.29 -11.28 -7.83
CA VAL A 185 -16.44 -12.02 -7.26
C VAL A 185 -17.64 -11.80 -8.16
N ALA A 186 -18.34 -12.85 -8.56
CA ALA A 186 -19.53 -12.72 -9.39
C ALA A 186 -20.66 -13.67 -9.02
N GLU A 187 -21.87 -13.26 -9.36
CA GLU A 187 -23.10 -14.05 -9.28
C GLU A 187 -23.94 -13.85 -10.55
N PRO A 188 -24.10 -14.93 -11.34
CA PRO A 188 -23.42 -16.23 -11.24
C PRO A 188 -21.94 -16.16 -11.68
N ALA A 189 -21.06 -16.95 -11.05
CA ALA A 189 -19.67 -17.08 -11.47
C ALA A 189 -19.59 -18.08 -12.65
N ASN A 190 -19.73 -17.55 -13.87
CA ASN A 190 -19.81 -18.33 -15.10
C ASN A 190 -18.82 -17.79 -16.16
N THR A 191 -18.86 -18.37 -17.36
CA THR A 191 -17.99 -17.96 -18.48
C THR A 191 -18.17 -16.50 -18.90
N LYS A 192 -19.40 -15.96 -18.84
CA LYS A 192 -19.67 -14.54 -19.15
C LYS A 192 -18.98 -13.62 -18.10
N ALA A 193 -19.06 -13.99 -16.81
CA ALA A 193 -18.37 -13.27 -15.73
C ALA A 193 -16.85 -13.29 -15.92
N ALA A 194 -16.28 -14.44 -16.27
CA ALA A 194 -14.85 -14.56 -16.55
C ALA A 194 -14.43 -13.72 -17.77
N ARG A 195 -15.26 -13.66 -18.81
CA ARG A 195 -15.02 -12.81 -19.99
C ARG A 195 -15.07 -11.33 -19.62
N LEU A 196 -16.04 -10.92 -18.81
CA LEU A 196 -16.14 -9.52 -18.33
C LEU A 196 -14.91 -9.11 -17.53
N ALA A 197 -14.47 -9.97 -16.59
CA ALA A 197 -13.26 -9.71 -15.81
C ALA A 197 -12.00 -9.66 -16.67
N ALA A 198 -11.86 -10.53 -17.67
CA ALA A 198 -10.73 -10.54 -18.60
C ALA A 198 -10.71 -9.26 -19.48
N GLU A 199 -11.87 -8.84 -20.00
CA GLU A 199 -11.98 -7.61 -20.78
C GLU A 199 -11.65 -6.38 -19.94
N PHE A 200 -12.17 -6.30 -18.72
CA PHE A 200 -11.82 -5.26 -17.75
C PHE A 200 -10.30 -5.18 -17.52
N MET A 201 -9.63 -6.32 -17.27
CA MET A 201 -8.17 -6.37 -17.09
C MET A 201 -7.42 -5.88 -18.35
N SER A 202 -7.88 -6.31 -19.52
CA SER A 202 -7.30 -5.92 -20.80
C SER A 202 -7.37 -4.42 -21.03
N ILE A 203 -8.57 -3.82 -20.88
CA ILE A 203 -8.79 -2.38 -21.04
C ILE A 203 -7.93 -1.60 -20.03
N SER A 204 -7.96 -1.99 -18.76
CA SER A 204 -7.22 -1.33 -17.68
C SER A 204 -5.71 -1.32 -17.96
N THR A 205 -5.17 -2.45 -18.39
CA THR A 205 -3.75 -2.59 -18.72
C THR A 205 -3.35 -1.74 -19.94
N HIS A 206 -4.22 -1.65 -20.95
CA HIS A 206 -3.96 -0.81 -22.11
C HIS A 206 -4.09 0.70 -21.81
N CYS A 207 -4.94 1.09 -20.87
CA CYS A 207 -5.20 2.51 -20.59
C CYS A 207 -4.30 3.09 -19.50
N PHE A 208 -4.06 2.35 -18.39
CA PHE A 208 -3.57 2.92 -17.15
C PHE A 208 -2.36 2.18 -16.57
N PHE A 209 -2.57 0.96 -16.10
CA PHE A 209 -1.61 0.14 -15.36
C PHE A 209 -2.00 -1.34 -15.41
N GLU A 210 -1.04 -2.21 -15.07
CA GLU A 210 -1.29 -3.65 -14.99
C GLU A 210 -2.27 -3.97 -13.85
N VAL A 211 -3.31 -4.77 -14.15
CA VAL A 211 -4.23 -5.33 -13.16
C VAL A 211 -3.85 -6.78 -12.94
N ASP A 212 -3.44 -7.12 -11.71
CA ASP A 212 -2.99 -8.46 -11.35
C ASP A 212 -4.03 -9.17 -10.45
N ALA A 213 -4.53 -10.30 -10.92
CA ALA A 213 -5.45 -11.15 -10.18
C ALA A 213 -4.77 -12.40 -9.56
N ALA A 214 -3.44 -12.39 -9.41
CA ALA A 214 -2.70 -13.54 -8.88
C ALA A 214 -2.92 -13.81 -7.39
N LEU A 215 -3.49 -12.87 -6.65
CA LEU A 215 -3.86 -13.06 -5.23
C LEU A 215 -5.19 -13.80 -5.04
N ARG A 216 -5.86 -14.21 -6.12
CA ARG A 216 -7.07 -15.02 -6.04
C ARG A 216 -6.77 -16.45 -5.54
N PRO A 217 -7.77 -17.18 -5.03
CA PRO A 217 -7.62 -18.59 -4.65
C PRO A 217 -6.88 -19.43 -5.71
N GLU A 218 -5.90 -20.22 -5.28
CA GLU A 218 -5.00 -21.04 -6.14
C GLU A 218 -4.09 -20.24 -7.08
N GLY A 219 -4.05 -18.90 -6.93
CA GLY A 219 -3.22 -18.01 -7.73
C GLY A 219 -3.58 -18.04 -9.22
N LYS A 220 -2.57 -17.97 -10.09
CA LYS A 220 -2.77 -17.97 -11.56
C LYS A 220 -3.39 -19.25 -12.11
N LYS A 221 -3.41 -20.36 -11.34
CA LYS A 221 -4.00 -21.65 -11.75
C LYS A 221 -5.49 -21.76 -11.43
N GLY A 222 -5.98 -20.93 -10.48
CA GLY A 222 -7.39 -20.93 -10.09
C GLY A 222 -8.26 -20.14 -11.06
N ASP A 223 -9.58 -20.39 -10.97
CA ASP A 223 -10.57 -19.66 -11.75
C ASP A 223 -10.43 -18.14 -11.54
N LEU A 224 -10.54 -17.39 -12.63
CA LEU A 224 -10.40 -15.93 -12.58
C LEU A 224 -11.49 -15.28 -11.72
N VAL A 225 -12.70 -15.83 -11.77
CA VAL A 225 -13.88 -15.32 -11.07
C VAL A 225 -14.51 -16.45 -10.27
N ARG A 226 -14.90 -16.17 -9.03
CA ARG A 226 -15.57 -17.13 -8.15
C ARG A 226 -16.77 -16.49 -7.45
N SER A 227 -17.74 -17.31 -7.02
CA SER A 227 -18.83 -16.86 -6.15
C SER A 227 -18.34 -16.63 -4.70
N VAL A 228 -19.11 -15.89 -3.91
CA VAL A 228 -18.84 -15.71 -2.48
C VAL A 228 -18.68 -17.03 -1.76
N GLN A 229 -19.57 -17.99 -2.02
CA GLN A 229 -19.55 -19.31 -1.40
C GLN A 229 -18.29 -20.09 -1.74
N SER A 230 -17.84 -20.03 -3.01
CA SER A 230 -16.61 -20.68 -3.46
C SER A 230 -15.38 -20.10 -2.78
N HIS A 231 -15.29 -18.76 -2.66
CA HIS A 231 -14.23 -18.10 -1.91
C HIS A 231 -14.22 -18.54 -0.45
N GLN A 232 -15.37 -18.51 0.21
CA GLN A 232 -15.48 -18.88 1.63
C GLN A 232 -15.08 -20.33 1.88
N ALA A 233 -15.49 -21.26 1.01
CA ALA A 233 -15.10 -22.65 1.09
C ALA A 233 -13.59 -22.85 0.94
N TYR A 234 -12.97 -22.12 0.02
CA TYR A 234 -11.52 -22.16 -0.19
C TYR A 234 -10.76 -21.62 1.04
N TYR A 235 -11.09 -20.42 1.51
CA TYR A 235 -10.37 -19.81 2.64
C TYR A 235 -10.52 -20.59 3.95
N LYS A 236 -11.65 -21.26 4.17
CA LYS A 236 -11.85 -22.13 5.34
C LYS A 236 -10.99 -23.39 5.29
N ARG A 237 -10.70 -23.93 4.09
CA ARG A 237 -10.13 -25.27 3.93
C ARG A 237 -8.70 -25.32 3.43
N TRP A 238 -8.33 -24.44 2.48
CA TRP A 238 -7.13 -24.59 1.66
C TRP A 238 -6.16 -23.43 1.73
N ALA A 239 -6.65 -22.22 2.10
CA ALA A 239 -5.85 -21.02 2.09
C ALA A 239 -4.66 -21.13 3.03
N LYS A 240 -3.52 -20.60 2.57
CA LYS A 240 -2.27 -20.53 3.33
C LYS A 240 -2.21 -19.24 4.14
N THR A 241 -1.33 -19.18 5.12
CA THR A 241 -1.10 -18.03 6.01
C THR A 241 -0.91 -16.72 5.25
N TRP A 242 -0.10 -16.71 4.20
CA TRP A 242 0.16 -15.51 3.40
C TRP A 242 -1.08 -14.96 2.65
N GLU A 243 -2.05 -15.81 2.32
CA GLU A 243 -3.30 -15.37 1.67
C GLU A 243 -4.16 -14.56 2.64
N PHE A 244 -4.21 -14.93 3.91
CA PHE A 244 -4.87 -14.12 4.95
C PHE A 244 -4.12 -12.81 5.20
N GLN A 245 -2.79 -12.83 5.14
CA GLN A 245 -1.99 -11.60 5.22
C GLN A 245 -2.30 -10.64 4.05
N ALA A 246 -2.50 -11.17 2.84
CA ALA A 246 -2.92 -10.36 1.69
C ALA A 246 -4.32 -9.75 1.88
N LEU A 247 -5.26 -10.52 2.48
CA LEU A 247 -6.63 -10.09 2.75
C LEU A 247 -6.75 -8.97 3.80
N LEU A 248 -5.73 -8.70 4.62
CA LEU A 248 -5.73 -7.57 5.55
C LEU A 248 -6.07 -6.24 4.88
N LYS A 249 -5.68 -6.10 3.61
CA LYS A 249 -5.87 -4.88 2.82
C LYS A 249 -7.06 -4.94 1.87
N ALA A 250 -7.82 -6.04 1.88
CA ALA A 250 -8.96 -6.24 0.98
C ALA A 250 -10.09 -5.24 1.24
N ARG A 251 -10.68 -4.69 0.17
CA ARG A 251 -11.92 -3.92 0.22
C ARG A 251 -12.67 -3.95 -1.11
N PRO A 252 -14.02 -3.86 -1.11
CA PRO A 252 -14.78 -3.61 -2.32
C PRO A 252 -14.33 -2.29 -2.97
N MET A 253 -14.20 -2.26 -4.30
CA MET A 253 -13.68 -1.10 -5.02
C MET A 253 -14.64 -0.59 -6.09
N THR A 254 -15.06 -1.44 -7.01
CA THR A 254 -15.95 -1.06 -8.12
C THR A 254 -16.82 -2.24 -8.58
N GLY A 255 -17.78 -1.99 -9.45
CA GLY A 255 -18.81 -2.93 -9.89
C GLY A 255 -19.94 -3.02 -8.90
N ASP A 256 -20.47 -4.23 -8.66
CA ASP A 256 -21.56 -4.45 -7.72
C ASP A 256 -21.05 -4.35 -6.26
N MET A 257 -21.29 -3.21 -5.66
CA MET A 257 -20.79 -2.91 -4.31
C MET A 257 -21.50 -3.72 -3.22
N ASP A 258 -22.74 -4.15 -3.42
CA ASP A 258 -23.47 -5.00 -2.46
C ASP A 258 -22.91 -6.41 -2.45
N LEU A 259 -22.63 -6.97 -3.64
CA LEU A 259 -21.93 -8.23 -3.76
C LEU A 259 -20.52 -8.14 -3.16
N GLY A 260 -19.83 -7.03 -3.38
CA GLY A 260 -18.52 -6.76 -2.78
C GLY A 260 -18.56 -6.71 -1.26
N ARG A 261 -19.57 -6.07 -0.67
CA ARG A 261 -19.79 -6.07 0.79
C ARG A 261 -20.10 -7.47 1.31
N THR A 262 -20.98 -8.20 0.63
CA THR A 262 -21.30 -9.59 0.99
C THR A 262 -20.07 -10.49 1.00
N TYR A 263 -19.19 -10.34 0.02
CA TYR A 263 -17.89 -11.02 0.01
C TYR A 263 -17.02 -10.63 1.20
N PHE A 264 -16.87 -9.33 1.43
CA PHE A 264 -16.04 -8.82 2.52
C PHE A 264 -16.51 -9.34 3.87
N ASP A 265 -17.81 -9.29 4.17
CA ASP A 265 -18.40 -9.75 5.42
C ASP A 265 -18.25 -11.27 5.62
N ALA A 266 -18.25 -12.04 4.53
CA ALA A 266 -18.06 -13.49 4.58
C ALA A 266 -16.60 -13.92 4.80
N ILE A 267 -15.62 -13.14 4.30
CA ILE A 267 -14.20 -13.52 4.27
C ILE A 267 -13.38 -12.82 5.35
N TYR A 268 -13.64 -11.53 5.61
CA TYR A 268 -12.84 -10.73 6.51
C TYR A 268 -12.73 -11.27 7.95
N PRO A 269 -13.77 -11.88 8.56
CA PRO A 269 -13.64 -12.52 9.87
C PRO A 269 -12.59 -13.64 9.91
N LEU A 270 -12.38 -14.35 8.79
CA LEU A 270 -11.42 -15.45 8.71
C LEU A 270 -9.95 -14.98 8.80
N VAL A 271 -9.69 -13.72 8.46
CA VAL A 271 -8.38 -13.10 8.58
C VAL A 271 -7.92 -13.07 10.03
N TRP A 272 -8.83 -12.75 10.95
CA TRP A 272 -8.51 -12.54 12.36
C TRP A 272 -8.41 -13.83 13.17
N THR A 273 -8.87 -14.94 12.63
CA THR A 273 -8.68 -16.28 13.21
C THR A 273 -7.50 -17.05 12.61
N ALA A 274 -6.87 -16.49 11.57
CA ALA A 274 -5.75 -17.16 10.89
C ALA A 274 -4.51 -17.35 11.79
N CYS A 275 -4.32 -16.48 12.79
CA CYS A 275 -3.20 -16.57 13.74
C CYS A 275 -3.32 -17.76 14.72
N GLU A 276 -4.48 -18.44 14.80
CA GLU A 276 -4.68 -19.66 15.59
C GLU A 276 -4.12 -20.92 14.93
N ARG A 277 -3.67 -20.81 13.68
CA ARG A 277 -3.10 -21.94 12.94
C ARG A 277 -1.71 -22.28 13.48
N ASP A 278 -1.43 -23.56 13.53
CA ASP A 278 -0.10 -24.06 13.84
C ASP A 278 0.94 -23.44 12.88
N GLN A 279 2.11 -23.09 13.40
CA GLN A 279 3.24 -22.52 12.65
C GLN A 279 2.94 -21.19 11.91
N PHE A 280 1.90 -20.45 12.34
CA PHE A 280 1.51 -19.18 11.71
C PHE A 280 2.67 -18.17 11.61
N VAL A 281 3.42 -17.98 12.69
CA VAL A 281 4.52 -17.00 12.74
C VAL A 281 5.70 -17.47 11.90
N GLU A 282 6.01 -18.75 11.95
CA GLU A 282 7.05 -19.38 11.16
C GLU A 282 6.77 -19.24 9.66
N ASP A 283 5.53 -19.48 9.24
CA ASP A 283 5.09 -19.31 7.84
C ASP A 283 5.35 -17.87 7.34
N VAL A 284 5.00 -16.86 8.16
CA VAL A 284 5.21 -15.44 7.82
C VAL A 284 6.71 -15.13 7.72
N GLN A 285 7.52 -15.66 8.63
CA GLN A 285 8.97 -15.48 8.63
C GLN A 285 9.63 -16.16 7.43
N GLU A 286 9.25 -17.39 7.13
CA GLU A 286 9.75 -18.11 5.95
C GLU A 286 9.40 -17.38 4.65
N MET A 287 8.18 -16.86 4.55
CA MET A 287 7.78 -16.07 3.39
C MET A 287 8.69 -14.86 3.22
N ARG A 288 8.99 -14.12 4.30
CA ARG A 288 9.90 -12.97 4.22
C ARG A 288 11.30 -13.37 3.79
N LYS A 289 11.88 -14.44 4.38
CA LYS A 289 13.18 -14.99 3.99
C LYS A 289 13.21 -15.40 2.52
N ARG A 290 12.16 -16.05 2.05
CA ARG A 290 12.06 -16.47 0.64
C ARG A 290 12.07 -15.28 -0.31
N VAL A 291 11.32 -14.22 0.01
CA VAL A 291 11.31 -12.98 -0.79
C VAL A 291 12.69 -12.32 -0.80
N GLU A 292 13.39 -12.28 0.33
CA GLU A 292 14.73 -11.70 0.43
C GLU A 292 15.78 -12.50 -0.35
N ASN A 293 15.76 -13.82 -0.24
CA ASN A 293 16.71 -14.71 -0.91
C ASN A 293 16.53 -14.75 -2.44
N ASN A 294 15.36 -14.34 -2.96
CA ASN A 294 15.11 -14.29 -4.39
C ASN A 294 15.59 -12.98 -5.04
N LEU A 295 16.17 -12.05 -4.28
CA LEU A 295 16.71 -10.81 -4.83
C LEU A 295 18.07 -11.07 -5.51
N PRO A 296 18.27 -10.58 -6.74
CA PRO A 296 19.58 -10.61 -7.39
C PRO A 296 20.60 -9.80 -6.56
N GLU A 297 21.78 -10.37 -6.29
CA GLU A 297 22.84 -9.69 -5.51
C GLU A 297 23.23 -8.34 -6.11
N SER A 298 23.23 -8.22 -7.43
CA SER A 298 23.59 -6.99 -8.16
C SER A 298 22.64 -5.81 -7.89
N THR A 299 21.42 -6.05 -7.44
CA THR A 299 20.40 -5.01 -7.18
C THR A 299 19.98 -4.92 -5.72
N ALA A 300 20.32 -5.90 -4.89
CA ALA A 300 19.84 -6.02 -3.51
C ALA A 300 20.12 -4.77 -2.63
N THR A 301 21.28 -4.13 -2.82
CA THR A 301 21.66 -2.91 -2.10
C THR A 301 20.85 -1.69 -2.51
N ARG A 302 20.43 -1.64 -3.77
CA ARG A 302 19.67 -0.53 -4.37
C ARG A 302 18.16 -0.69 -4.27
N GLU A 303 17.69 -1.89 -3.93
CA GLU A 303 16.26 -2.24 -3.88
C GLU A 303 15.58 -1.63 -2.64
N LEU A 304 14.67 -0.66 -2.84
CA LEU A 304 13.98 0.06 -1.76
C LEU A 304 12.84 -0.75 -1.13
N LYS A 305 12.20 -1.63 -1.90
CA LYS A 305 11.01 -2.36 -1.45
C LYS A 305 11.36 -3.69 -0.79
N LEU A 306 12.07 -4.56 -1.52
CA LEU A 306 12.31 -5.94 -1.10
C LEU A 306 13.63 -6.13 -0.36
N GLY A 307 14.58 -5.19 -0.50
CA GLY A 307 15.89 -5.22 0.14
C GLY A 307 15.79 -5.10 1.67
N ARG A 308 16.86 -5.48 2.35
CA ARG A 308 16.97 -5.39 3.82
C ARG A 308 16.83 -3.95 4.29
N GLY A 309 16.00 -3.72 5.31
CA GLY A 309 15.65 -2.37 5.76
C GLY A 309 14.80 -1.60 4.75
N GLY A 310 14.11 -2.29 3.85
CA GLY A 310 13.20 -1.72 2.86
C GLY A 310 11.75 -1.65 3.33
N LEU A 311 10.88 -1.23 2.40
CA LEU A 311 9.44 -1.06 2.66
C LEU A 311 8.78 -2.35 3.13
N ARG A 312 9.16 -3.50 2.56
CA ARG A 312 8.57 -4.80 2.88
C ARG A 312 8.84 -5.22 4.32
N ASP A 313 9.97 -4.83 4.91
CA ASP A 313 10.27 -5.11 6.32
C ASP A 313 9.28 -4.41 7.25
N VAL A 314 8.93 -3.16 6.95
CA VAL A 314 7.91 -2.41 7.69
C VAL A 314 6.54 -3.05 7.51
N GLU A 315 6.13 -3.31 6.26
CA GLU A 315 4.84 -3.89 5.93
C GLU A 315 4.63 -5.25 6.63
N PHE A 316 5.63 -6.14 6.59
CA PHE A 316 5.53 -7.47 7.22
C PHE A 316 5.47 -7.39 8.73
N ALA A 317 6.27 -6.54 9.37
CA ALA A 317 6.24 -6.35 10.82
C ALA A 317 4.85 -5.85 11.29
N VAL A 318 4.30 -4.86 10.59
CA VAL A 318 2.97 -4.30 10.88
C VAL A 318 1.88 -5.35 10.71
N GLN A 319 1.86 -6.04 9.56
CA GLN A 319 0.85 -7.05 9.25
C GLN A 319 0.88 -8.23 10.21
N LEU A 320 2.07 -8.70 10.61
CA LEU A 320 2.20 -9.74 11.61
C LEU A 320 1.57 -9.33 12.94
N LEU A 321 1.90 -8.12 13.43
CA LEU A 321 1.34 -7.61 14.68
C LEU A 321 -0.17 -7.38 14.58
N GLN A 322 -0.68 -6.90 13.44
CA GLN A 322 -2.11 -6.79 13.21
C GLN A 322 -2.81 -8.15 13.28
N MET A 323 -2.28 -9.18 12.62
CA MET A 323 -2.91 -10.51 12.61
C MET A 323 -2.90 -11.17 14.00
N VAL A 324 -1.82 -11.00 14.76
CA VAL A 324 -1.70 -11.56 16.12
C VAL A 324 -2.65 -10.87 17.09
N HIS A 325 -2.71 -9.54 17.08
CA HIS A 325 -3.44 -8.76 18.08
C HIS A 325 -4.83 -8.29 17.62
N GLY A 326 -5.05 -8.14 16.32
CA GLY A 326 -6.33 -7.65 15.77
C GLY A 326 -7.50 -8.61 15.94
N ARG A 327 -7.27 -9.83 16.40
CA ARG A 327 -8.34 -10.74 16.83
C ARG A 327 -9.10 -10.18 18.04
N THR A 328 -8.35 -9.69 19.01
CA THR A 328 -8.90 -9.18 20.29
C THR A 328 -9.05 -7.67 20.33
N ASP A 329 -8.31 -6.95 19.50
CA ASP A 329 -8.33 -5.50 19.39
C ASP A 329 -8.73 -5.05 17.98
N GLU A 330 -10.00 -4.72 17.81
CA GLU A 330 -10.55 -4.29 16.52
C GLU A 330 -9.99 -2.95 16.03
N SER A 331 -9.44 -2.11 16.94
CA SER A 331 -8.81 -0.85 16.55
C SER A 331 -7.57 -1.02 15.65
N LEU A 332 -7.01 -2.23 15.62
CA LEU A 332 -5.89 -2.59 14.76
C LEU A 332 -6.32 -3.01 13.34
N ARG A 333 -7.64 -3.15 13.09
CA ARG A 333 -8.18 -3.60 11.80
C ARG A 333 -8.26 -2.49 10.77
N VAL A 334 -7.17 -1.74 10.65
CA VAL A 334 -7.00 -0.65 9.68
C VAL A 334 -6.11 -1.12 8.52
N ARG A 335 -6.34 -0.60 7.31
CA ARG A 335 -5.66 -1.08 6.09
C ARG A 335 -4.36 -0.34 5.77
N PRO A 336 -4.28 1.01 5.87
CA PRO A 336 -3.05 1.74 5.58
C PRO A 336 -1.95 1.40 6.58
N THR A 337 -0.75 1.12 6.07
CA THR A 337 0.41 0.72 6.90
C THR A 337 0.78 1.76 7.94
N GLY A 338 0.74 3.06 7.58
CA GLY A 338 1.03 4.15 8.52
C GLY A 338 0.00 4.26 9.63
N GLU A 339 -1.30 4.10 9.33
CA GLU A 339 -2.37 4.10 10.35
C GLU A 339 -2.29 2.87 11.25
N ALA A 340 -1.93 1.72 10.70
CA ALA A 340 -1.71 0.52 11.48
C ALA A 340 -0.55 0.68 12.47
N LEU A 341 0.54 1.36 12.08
CA LEU A 341 1.63 1.72 12.98
C LEU A 341 1.16 2.66 14.10
N ASP A 342 0.36 3.66 13.76
CA ASP A 342 -0.21 4.59 14.75
C ASP A 342 -1.15 3.85 15.72
N ALA A 343 -2.01 2.95 15.22
CA ALA A 343 -2.90 2.13 16.04
C ALA A 343 -2.12 1.18 16.96
N LEU A 344 -1.09 0.49 16.45
CA LEU A 344 -0.21 -0.37 17.24
C LEU A 344 0.52 0.39 18.35
N ALA A 345 0.99 1.61 18.06
CA ALA A 345 1.63 2.47 19.06
C ALA A 345 0.64 2.98 20.12
N LYS A 346 -0.58 3.33 19.69
CA LYS A 346 -1.66 3.77 20.58
C LYS A 346 -2.13 2.65 21.50
N GLY A 347 -2.26 1.42 20.97
CA GLY A 347 -2.63 0.23 21.72
C GLY A 347 -1.51 -0.31 22.63
N GLY A 348 -0.27 0.25 22.56
CA GLY A 348 0.85 -0.18 23.38
C GLY A 348 1.54 -1.47 22.88
N TYR A 349 1.22 -1.96 21.70
CA TYR A 349 1.84 -3.14 21.09
C TYR A 349 3.28 -2.88 20.64
N ILE A 350 3.58 -1.63 20.30
CA ILE A 350 4.93 -1.11 20.07
C ILE A 350 5.12 0.19 20.87
N SER A 351 6.36 0.52 21.22
CA SER A 351 6.60 1.79 21.91
C SER A 351 6.26 2.98 20.99
N ARG A 352 5.74 4.08 21.55
CA ARG A 352 5.41 5.29 20.78
C ARG A 352 6.62 5.81 19.98
N LYS A 353 7.82 5.73 20.57
CA LYS A 353 9.07 6.12 19.91
C LYS A 353 9.32 5.26 18.68
N ASN A 354 9.27 3.93 18.82
CA ASN A 354 9.52 3.01 17.72
C ASN A 354 8.46 3.14 16.62
N GLY A 355 7.17 3.29 16.98
CA GLY A 355 6.09 3.53 16.01
C GLY A 355 6.29 4.81 15.21
N THR A 356 6.63 5.94 15.88
CA THR A 356 6.89 7.21 15.20
C THR A 356 8.12 7.14 14.29
N GLU A 357 9.20 6.50 14.74
CA GLU A 357 10.43 6.34 13.96
C GLU A 357 10.19 5.47 12.73
N LEU A 358 9.47 4.36 12.89
CA LEU A 358 9.16 3.44 11.80
C LEU A 358 8.23 4.08 10.77
N ASN A 359 7.24 4.85 11.23
CA ASN A 359 6.33 5.59 10.35
C ASN A 359 7.07 6.66 9.52
N ARG A 360 7.95 7.46 10.15
CA ARG A 360 8.81 8.42 9.44
C ARG A 360 9.75 7.74 8.44
N ALA A 361 10.32 6.61 8.82
CA ALA A 361 11.20 5.83 7.96
C ALA A 361 10.46 5.27 6.75
N TYR A 362 9.27 4.72 6.96
CA TYR A 362 8.38 4.22 5.91
C TYR A 362 7.98 5.35 4.95
N ASP A 363 7.51 6.48 5.48
CA ASP A 363 7.13 7.65 4.67
C ASP A 363 8.27 8.16 3.80
N PHE A 364 9.50 8.19 4.35
CA PHE A 364 10.65 8.64 3.58
C PHE A 364 11.00 7.67 2.43
N LEU A 365 11.01 6.36 2.66
CA LEU A 365 11.27 5.40 1.58
C LEU A 365 10.15 5.42 0.53
N ARG A 366 8.91 5.61 0.94
CA ARG A 366 7.77 5.78 0.05
C ARG A 366 7.87 7.05 -0.80
N LEU A 367 8.35 8.16 -0.21
CA LEU A 367 8.63 9.37 -0.96
C LEU A 367 9.64 9.11 -2.08
N LEU A 368 10.73 8.42 -1.78
CA LEU A 368 11.75 8.08 -2.80
C LEU A 368 11.16 7.19 -3.90
N GLU A 369 10.36 6.19 -3.53
CA GLU A 369 9.66 5.33 -4.49
C GLU A 369 8.75 6.16 -5.43
N HIS A 370 7.99 7.12 -4.89
CA HIS A 370 7.14 8.03 -5.67
C HIS A 370 7.97 8.87 -6.66
N ARG A 371 9.07 9.48 -6.20
CA ARG A 371 9.93 10.31 -7.06
C ARG A 371 10.56 9.51 -8.19
N LEU A 372 11.13 8.34 -7.90
CA LEU A 372 11.71 7.44 -8.89
C LEU A 372 10.70 7.02 -9.96
N GLN A 373 9.46 6.74 -9.58
CA GLN A 373 8.43 6.34 -10.52
C GLN A 373 7.92 7.52 -11.36
N LEU A 374 7.76 8.70 -10.74
CA LEU A 374 7.28 9.90 -11.41
C LEU A 374 8.21 10.37 -12.54
N GLN A 375 9.53 10.25 -12.36
CA GLN A 375 10.52 10.73 -13.30
C GLN A 375 10.29 10.23 -14.75
N HIS A 376 10.10 8.93 -14.90
CA HIS A 376 9.95 8.27 -16.22
C HIS A 376 8.62 7.57 -16.39
N MET A 377 7.69 7.72 -15.43
CA MET A 377 6.44 6.98 -15.39
C MET A 377 6.66 5.47 -15.59
N ARG A 378 7.64 4.91 -14.86
CA ARG A 378 8.02 3.50 -14.89
C ARG A 378 7.92 2.87 -13.51
N ARG A 379 7.46 1.62 -13.49
CA ARG A 379 7.48 0.82 -12.26
C ARG A 379 8.93 0.48 -11.90
N THR A 380 9.44 1.11 -10.86
CA THR A 380 10.77 0.87 -10.31
C THR A 380 10.79 1.00 -8.80
N HIS A 381 11.66 0.24 -8.16
CA HIS A 381 11.97 0.30 -6.74
C HIS A 381 13.49 0.39 -6.54
N LEU A 382 14.25 0.60 -7.62
CA LEU A 382 15.69 0.65 -7.60
C LEU A 382 16.18 2.09 -7.48
N LEU A 383 17.05 2.33 -6.51
CA LEU A 383 17.83 3.55 -6.44
C LEU A 383 18.74 3.68 -7.68
N PRO A 384 19.15 4.89 -8.07
CA PRO A 384 20.11 5.09 -9.16
C PRO A 384 21.37 4.24 -8.95
N SER A 385 22.03 3.87 -10.03
CA SER A 385 23.35 3.22 -9.96
C SER A 385 24.41 4.20 -9.43
N ASP A 386 25.44 3.66 -8.76
CA ASP A 386 26.44 4.47 -8.07
C ASP A 386 27.23 5.39 -9.02
N ASP A 387 27.30 5.04 -10.30
CA ASP A 387 27.95 5.80 -11.38
C ASP A 387 27.04 6.88 -12.00
N ASN A 388 25.74 6.93 -11.67
CA ASN A 388 24.80 7.89 -12.24
C ASN A 388 24.57 9.10 -11.30
N GLU A 389 25.58 9.96 -11.19
CA GLU A 389 25.49 11.18 -10.35
C GLU A 389 24.32 12.09 -10.73
N ALA A 390 23.96 12.18 -12.02
CA ALA A 390 22.88 13.05 -12.48
C ALA A 390 21.51 12.60 -11.91
N GLU A 391 21.23 11.29 -11.92
CA GLU A 391 20.00 10.75 -11.31
C GLU A 391 20.01 10.88 -9.78
N TRP A 392 21.15 10.70 -9.11
CA TRP A 392 21.26 10.91 -7.67
C TRP A 392 20.97 12.37 -7.29
N ARG A 393 21.53 13.31 -8.05
CA ARG A 393 21.30 14.75 -7.83
C ARG A 393 19.84 15.12 -8.05
N TRP A 394 19.25 14.59 -9.12
CA TRP A 394 17.84 14.79 -9.40
C TRP A 394 16.95 14.22 -8.28
N LEU A 395 17.19 12.96 -7.86
CA LEU A 395 16.43 12.31 -6.79
C LEU A 395 16.54 13.07 -5.47
N ALA A 396 17.76 13.51 -5.11
CA ALA A 396 17.98 14.25 -3.89
C ALA A 396 17.22 15.60 -3.88
N ARG A 397 17.25 16.34 -4.98
CA ARG A 397 16.51 17.59 -5.12
C ARG A 397 15.00 17.35 -5.09
N SER A 398 14.49 16.38 -5.85
CA SER A 398 13.06 16.07 -5.91
C SER A 398 12.52 15.53 -4.57
N ALA A 399 13.36 14.94 -3.74
CA ALA A 399 13.05 14.54 -2.37
C ALA A 399 13.21 15.68 -1.33
N GLY A 400 13.48 16.93 -1.77
CA GLY A 400 13.61 18.10 -0.91
C GLY A 400 14.91 18.15 -0.11
N CYS A 401 15.94 17.35 -0.46
CA CYS A 401 17.24 17.43 0.20
C CYS A 401 17.95 18.74 -0.19
N ARG A 402 18.67 19.31 0.78
CA ARG A 402 19.50 20.50 0.60
C ARG A 402 20.90 20.22 1.18
N PRO A 403 21.95 20.89 0.69
CA PRO A 403 23.29 20.75 1.27
C PRO A 403 23.27 21.02 2.78
N MET A 404 24.07 20.27 3.53
CA MET A 404 24.15 20.41 4.99
C MET A 404 25.62 20.36 5.45
N GLY A 405 26.13 21.47 5.93
CA GLY A 405 27.54 21.59 6.31
C GLY A 405 28.46 21.37 5.11
N ILE A 406 29.33 20.36 5.20
CA ILE A 406 30.26 19.96 4.14
C ILE A 406 29.67 18.93 3.15
N MET A 407 28.47 18.42 3.45
CA MET A 407 27.82 17.42 2.60
C MET A 407 27.02 18.13 1.51
N ASP A 408 27.20 17.67 0.27
CA ASP A 408 26.34 18.04 -0.85
C ASP A 408 24.97 17.37 -0.75
N THR A 409 24.08 17.69 -1.69
CA THR A 409 22.69 17.21 -1.68
C THR A 409 22.60 15.70 -1.79
N GLU A 410 23.45 15.08 -2.62
CA GLU A 410 23.52 13.65 -2.85
C GLU A 410 24.01 12.88 -1.62
N GLN A 411 25.04 13.43 -0.96
CA GLN A 411 25.60 12.85 0.27
C GLN A 411 24.58 12.93 1.42
N VAL A 412 23.81 14.01 1.52
CA VAL A 412 22.71 14.13 2.50
C VAL A 412 21.65 13.06 2.25
N LEU A 413 21.27 12.84 0.98
CA LEU A 413 20.28 11.80 0.64
C LEU A 413 20.80 10.39 0.95
N THR A 414 22.01 10.05 0.50
CA THR A 414 22.59 8.72 0.68
C THR A 414 22.80 8.37 2.15
N ASP A 415 23.26 9.33 2.96
CA ASP A 415 23.39 9.17 4.42
C ASP A 415 22.03 8.96 5.08
N ARG A 416 21.02 9.73 4.68
CA ARG A 416 19.65 9.59 5.17
C ARG A 416 19.06 8.22 4.81
N ILE A 417 19.25 7.73 3.58
CA ILE A 417 18.82 6.38 3.15
C ILE A 417 19.48 5.32 4.03
N ARG A 418 20.80 5.38 4.19
CA ARG A 418 21.56 4.43 4.99
C ARG A 418 21.05 4.35 6.43
N ARG A 419 20.88 5.51 7.10
CA ARG A 419 20.37 5.58 8.48
C ARG A 419 18.93 5.03 8.56
N THR A 420 18.09 5.39 7.62
CA THR A 420 16.70 4.93 7.56
C THR A 420 16.61 3.42 7.42
N ARG A 421 17.35 2.83 6.48
CA ARG A 421 17.36 1.38 6.27
C ARG A 421 17.93 0.62 7.47
N SER A 422 19.01 1.12 8.07
CA SER A 422 19.59 0.53 9.29
C SER A 422 18.59 0.55 10.45
N ARG A 423 17.82 1.64 10.59
CA ARG A 423 16.80 1.76 11.63
C ARG A 423 15.60 0.84 11.40
N ILE A 424 15.09 0.77 10.17
CA ILE A 424 14.03 -0.17 9.81
C ILE A 424 14.48 -1.60 10.12
N ARG A 425 15.68 -2.00 9.72
CA ARG A 425 16.20 -3.33 9.96
C ARG A 425 16.23 -3.68 11.44
N LEU A 426 16.79 -2.80 12.28
CA LEU A 426 16.85 -3.00 13.72
C LEU A 426 15.45 -3.18 14.34
N LEU A 427 14.51 -2.34 13.96
CA LEU A 427 13.13 -2.39 14.47
C LEU A 427 12.39 -3.62 13.95
N HIS A 428 12.56 -3.96 12.67
CA HIS A 428 11.98 -5.15 12.08
C HIS A 428 12.45 -6.41 12.83
N GLU A 429 13.76 -6.60 13.01
CA GLU A 429 14.32 -7.72 13.74
C GLU A 429 13.72 -7.84 15.15
N SER A 430 13.59 -6.72 15.86
CA SER A 430 13.01 -6.73 17.21
C SER A 430 11.52 -7.06 17.24
N LEU A 431 10.73 -6.55 16.26
CA LEU A 431 9.28 -6.72 16.23
C LEU A 431 8.85 -8.11 15.74
N PHE A 432 9.64 -8.74 14.87
CA PHE A 432 9.33 -10.07 14.34
C PHE A 432 9.45 -11.19 15.39
N TYR A 433 10.33 -11.02 16.39
CA TYR A 433 10.52 -12.01 17.43
C TYR A 433 9.64 -11.79 18.67
N ARG A 434 9.08 -10.59 18.84
CA ARG A 434 8.22 -10.25 19.98
C ARG A 434 6.94 -11.09 20.09
N PRO A 435 6.15 -11.33 19.03
CA PRO A 435 4.96 -12.17 19.10
C PRO A 435 5.25 -13.59 19.58
N LEU A 436 6.40 -14.16 19.21
CA LEU A 436 6.86 -15.47 19.64
C LEU A 436 7.16 -15.50 21.15
N LEU A 437 7.77 -14.45 21.68
CA LEU A 437 8.03 -14.34 23.12
C LEU A 437 6.74 -14.26 23.95
N LEU A 438 5.69 -13.60 23.40
CA LEU A 438 4.38 -13.51 24.04
C LEU A 438 3.62 -14.85 23.98
N SER A 439 3.68 -15.58 22.88
CA SER A 439 3.07 -16.90 22.74
C SER A 439 3.78 -17.95 23.63
N ILE A 440 5.09 -17.82 23.80
CA ILE A 440 5.86 -18.66 24.72
C ILE A 440 5.52 -18.37 26.19
N ALA A 441 5.31 -17.10 26.54
CA ALA A 441 4.91 -16.69 27.89
C ALA A 441 3.44 -17.05 28.23
N ALA A 442 2.57 -17.12 27.21
CA ALA A 442 1.15 -17.47 27.35
C ALA A 442 0.87 -18.98 27.25
N ALA A 443 1.80 -19.78 26.70
CA ALA A 443 1.68 -21.22 26.71
C ALA A 443 1.93 -21.74 28.13
N ASP A 444 0.88 -22.31 28.74
CA ASP A 444 0.94 -22.97 30.04
C ASP A 444 2.15 -23.91 30.09
N ALA A 445 2.93 -23.78 31.14
CA ALA A 445 4.18 -24.52 31.36
C ALA A 445 4.05 -26.06 31.34
N SER A 446 2.84 -26.59 31.14
CA SER A 446 2.51 -28.01 31.16
C SER A 446 2.35 -28.69 29.79
N ALA A 447 2.32 -27.93 28.65
CA ALA A 447 1.86 -28.51 27.38
C ALA A 447 2.85 -28.54 26.22
N VAL A 448 3.98 -27.82 26.24
CA VAL A 448 4.89 -27.81 25.06
C VAL A 448 6.34 -27.87 25.50
N SER A 449 7.03 -28.96 25.20
CA SER A 449 8.50 -28.99 25.13
C SER A 449 8.92 -28.18 23.87
N LEU A 450 8.90 -26.86 23.99
CA LEU A 450 9.48 -25.99 22.96
C LEU A 450 10.97 -26.32 22.85
N ASP A 451 11.41 -26.55 21.62
CA ASP A 451 12.79 -26.80 21.28
C ASP A 451 13.69 -25.69 21.88
N ASN A 452 14.48 -26.03 22.86
CA ASN A 452 15.41 -25.10 23.53
C ASN A 452 16.29 -24.39 22.51
N ASP A 453 16.60 -25.03 21.41
CA ASP A 453 17.46 -24.49 20.36
C ASP A 453 16.79 -23.36 19.58
N ALA A 454 15.45 -23.35 19.45
CA ALA A 454 14.71 -22.26 18.83
C ALA A 454 14.71 -21.03 19.73
N MET A 455 14.48 -21.21 21.04
CA MET A 455 14.50 -20.13 22.03
C MET A 455 15.90 -19.54 22.20
N GLU A 456 16.95 -20.36 22.19
CA GLU A 456 18.35 -19.89 22.23
C GLU A 456 18.69 -19.02 21.01
N ARG A 457 18.30 -19.44 19.80
CA ARG A 457 18.51 -18.67 18.57
C ARG A 457 17.80 -17.32 18.60
N GLN A 458 16.60 -17.25 19.17
CA GLN A 458 15.83 -16.02 19.30
C GLN A 458 16.47 -15.03 20.29
N LEU A 459 16.87 -15.50 21.46
CA LEU A 459 17.53 -14.65 22.45
C LEU A 459 18.90 -14.17 21.97
N ALA A 460 19.62 -15.01 21.21
CA ALA A 460 20.86 -14.60 20.55
C ALA A 460 20.60 -13.50 19.51
N ALA A 461 19.52 -13.61 18.74
CA ALA A 461 19.12 -12.58 17.75
C ALA A 461 18.69 -11.26 18.42
N LEU A 462 18.15 -11.31 19.65
CA LEU A 462 17.86 -10.13 20.46
C LEU A 462 19.10 -9.51 21.13
N GLY A 463 20.29 -10.08 20.92
CA GLY A 463 21.55 -9.54 21.43
C GLY A 463 21.96 -10.07 22.80
N TYR A 464 21.27 -11.09 23.33
CA TYR A 464 21.69 -11.72 24.60
C TYR A 464 22.99 -12.50 24.42
N ARG A 465 24.02 -12.18 25.21
CA ARG A 465 25.34 -12.87 25.16
C ARG A 465 25.29 -14.30 25.66
N ASN A 466 24.36 -14.62 26.56
CA ASN A 466 24.18 -15.97 27.08
C ASN A 466 22.68 -16.37 27.05
N PRO A 467 22.16 -16.79 25.88
CA PRO A 467 20.75 -17.16 25.72
C PRO A 467 20.26 -18.26 26.65
N ARG A 468 21.11 -19.27 26.93
CA ARG A 468 20.78 -20.40 27.83
C ARG A 468 20.49 -19.93 29.26
N HIS A 469 21.32 -19.02 29.74
CA HIS A 469 21.16 -18.44 31.07
C HIS A 469 19.90 -17.55 31.15
N ALA A 470 19.63 -16.79 30.10
CA ALA A 470 18.43 -16.01 30.00
C ALA A 470 17.16 -16.88 30.01
N ILE A 471 17.13 -18.01 29.30
CA ILE A 471 16.01 -18.98 29.33
C ILE A 471 15.77 -19.49 30.73
N THR A 472 16.83 -19.84 31.46
CA THR A 472 16.71 -20.36 32.84
C THR A 472 16.07 -19.33 33.77
N HIS A 473 16.47 -18.06 33.67
CA HIS A 473 15.90 -16.99 34.46
C HIS A 473 14.45 -16.67 34.05
N LEU A 474 14.12 -16.67 32.75
CA LEU A 474 12.76 -16.49 32.28
C LEU A 474 11.82 -17.57 32.83
N ARG A 475 12.27 -18.84 32.82
CA ARG A 475 11.49 -19.95 33.40
C ARG A 475 11.33 -19.82 34.91
N ALA A 476 12.36 -19.38 35.62
CA ALA A 476 12.29 -19.16 37.06
C ALA A 476 11.32 -18.03 37.45
N LEU A 477 11.15 -17.00 36.59
CA LEU A 477 10.22 -15.91 36.80
C LEU A 477 8.74 -16.31 36.54
N THR A 478 8.51 -17.29 35.65
CA THR A 478 7.18 -17.72 35.23
C THR A 478 6.69 -19.00 35.93
N SER A 479 7.54 -19.69 36.65
CA SER A 479 7.28 -21.04 37.22
C SER A 479 6.41 -21.07 38.48
N SER A 480 5.97 -19.94 39.05
CA SER A 480 5.14 -19.94 40.28
C SER A 480 3.71 -19.46 40.03
N SER A 481 2.73 -20.10 40.68
CA SER A 481 1.30 -19.75 40.62
C SER A 481 0.90 -18.52 41.47
N SER A 482 1.85 -17.72 41.93
CA SER A 482 1.60 -16.57 42.79
C SER A 482 1.11 -15.34 41.98
N ARG A 483 0.35 -14.44 42.66
CA ARG A 483 -0.09 -13.15 42.10
C ARG A 483 1.09 -12.32 41.57
N ARG A 484 2.27 -12.50 42.15
CA ARG A 484 3.51 -11.83 41.78
C ARG A 484 4.04 -12.36 40.44
N SER A 485 3.93 -13.65 40.17
CA SER A 485 4.31 -14.28 38.91
C SER A 485 3.42 -13.84 37.75
N ARG A 486 2.10 -13.70 37.97
CA ARG A 486 1.18 -13.17 36.94
C ARG A 486 1.48 -11.71 36.56
N ILE A 487 1.88 -10.88 37.54
CA ILE A 487 2.29 -9.50 37.25
C ILE A 487 3.64 -9.49 36.51
N GLN A 488 4.54 -10.40 36.86
CA GLN A 488 5.82 -10.55 36.17
C GLN A 488 5.64 -11.07 34.73
N GLU A 489 4.72 -12.01 34.50
CA GLU A 489 4.34 -12.45 33.14
C GLU A 489 3.81 -11.31 32.27
N LEU A 490 2.96 -10.45 32.83
CA LEU A 490 2.43 -9.27 32.13
C LEU A 490 3.52 -8.22 31.83
N LEU A 491 4.52 -8.08 32.68
CA LEU A 491 5.63 -7.13 32.53
C LEU A 491 6.82 -7.69 31.75
N LEU A 492 6.90 -9.02 31.61
CA LEU A 492 8.02 -9.73 30.97
C LEU A 492 8.37 -9.21 29.55
N PRO A 493 7.39 -8.98 28.67
CA PRO A 493 7.69 -8.44 27.33
C PRO A 493 8.34 -7.05 27.37
N MET A 494 7.86 -6.19 28.27
CA MET A 494 8.39 -4.83 28.44
C MET A 494 9.78 -4.85 29.09
N MET A 495 10.04 -5.77 30.01
CA MET A 495 11.35 -5.96 30.64
C MET A 495 12.37 -6.51 29.65
N LEU A 496 12.00 -7.46 28.80
CA LEU A 496 12.88 -8.00 27.75
C LEU A 496 13.26 -6.96 26.72
N GLU A 497 12.31 -6.09 26.34
CA GLU A 497 12.59 -4.97 25.43
C GLU A 497 13.59 -3.97 26.05
N GLN A 498 13.40 -3.62 27.30
CA GLN A 498 14.29 -2.69 28.02
C GLN A 498 15.69 -3.29 28.23
N LEU A 499 15.78 -4.59 28.57
CA LEU A 499 17.05 -5.27 28.78
C LEU A 499 17.82 -5.44 27.46
N SER A 500 17.14 -5.73 26.34
CA SER A 500 17.79 -5.81 25.03
C SER A 500 18.36 -4.47 24.58
N LEU A 501 17.66 -3.36 24.85
CA LEU A 501 18.12 -1.99 24.56
C LEU A 501 19.27 -1.55 25.45
N SER A 502 19.31 -2.00 26.71
CA SER A 502 20.39 -1.65 27.65
C SER A 502 21.69 -2.44 27.39
N LEU A 503 21.58 -3.64 26.83
CA LEU A 503 22.74 -4.49 26.50
C LEU A 503 23.48 -4.04 25.22
N ILE A 504 22.87 -3.23 24.37
CA ILE A 504 23.52 -2.62 23.20
C ILE A 504 24.43 -1.46 23.60
N HIS A 505 24.25 -0.88 24.78
CA HIS A 505 25.06 0.22 25.30
C HIS A 505 26.15 -0.21 26.31
N ILE A 506 26.26 -1.49 26.63
CA ILE A 506 27.29 -2.07 27.46
C ILE A 506 28.18 -3.00 26.61
#